data_dc17c96ee5b76fb047580ec317a0b944
#
_entry.id   dc17c96ee5b76fb047580ec317a0b944
#
_cell.length_a   1.000
_cell.length_b   1.000
_cell.length_c   1.000
_cell.angle_alpha   90.00
_cell.angle_beta   90.00
_cell.angle_gamma   90.00
#
_symmetry.space_group_name_H-M   'P 1'
#
loop_
_entity.id
_entity.type
_entity.pdbx_description
1 polymer ?
#
loop_
_entity_poly.entity_id
_entity_poly.type
_entity_poly.pdbx_seq_one_letter_code
_entity_poly.pdbx_strand_id
1 'polypeptide(L)'
;MILETIFKLILAVILASLVGYEREKIHRAAGLRTHILVCLASTVLTIAPLSLNLPNIDPTRIAAAIITGMGFIGAGTILHSKGKIIGITTAASLFFIAGIG
;
A
#
# COMPACT_ATOMS: atom_id res chain seq x y z
N MET A 1 5.93 23.10 1.78
CA MET A 1 6.08 21.84 2.51
C MET A 1 4.75 21.19 2.86
N ILE A 2 3.85 21.92 3.52
CA ILE A 2 2.51 21.40 3.84
C ILE A 2 1.71 21.11 2.57
N LEU A 3 1.72 22.04 1.62
CA LEU A 3 1.01 21.88 0.35
C LEU A 3 1.53 20.68 -0.44
N GLU A 4 2.84 20.47 -0.43
CA GLU A 4 3.46 19.33 -1.10
C GLU A 4 3.02 18.01 -0.47
N THR A 5 2.99 17.95 0.85
CA THR A 5 2.55 16.76 1.57
C THR A 5 1.08 16.45 1.29
N ILE A 6 0.22 17.48 1.32
CA ILE A 6 -1.20 17.32 1.01
C ILE A 6 -1.37 16.82 -0.43
N PHE A 7 -0.62 17.39 -1.37
CA PHE A 7 -0.66 16.95 -2.76
C PHE A 7 -0.29 15.48 -2.90
N LYS A 8 0.77 15.06 -2.21
CA LYS A 8 1.21 13.66 -2.26
C LYS A 8 0.17 12.70 -1.68
N LEU A 9 -0.48 13.10 -0.59
CA LEU A 9 -1.53 12.28 0.02
C LEU A 9 -2.75 12.18 -0.90
N ILE A 10 -3.15 13.29 -1.52
CA ILE A 10 -4.26 13.27 -2.47
C ILE A 10 -3.93 12.40 -3.68
N LEU A 11 -2.73 12.52 -4.20
CA LEU A 11 -2.27 11.71 -5.31
C LEU A 11 -2.29 10.22 -4.97
N ALA A 12 -1.84 9.88 -3.76
CA ALA A 12 -1.87 8.49 -3.28
C ALA A 12 -3.29 7.94 -3.27
N VAL A 13 -4.26 8.71 -2.78
CA VAL A 13 -5.67 8.30 -2.77
C VAL A 13 -6.17 8.07 -4.19
N ILE A 14 -5.88 8.99 -5.10
CA ILE A 14 -6.33 8.89 -6.49
C ILE A 14 -5.76 7.63 -7.15
N LEU A 15 -4.46 7.42 -7.04
CA LEU A 15 -3.80 6.27 -7.67
C LEU A 15 -4.29 4.95 -7.08
N ALA A 16 -4.43 4.88 -5.76
CA ALA A 16 -4.94 3.69 -5.10
C ALA A 16 -6.40 3.41 -5.47
N SER A 17 -7.19 4.46 -5.66
CA SER A 17 -8.60 4.33 -6.02
C SER A 17 -8.77 3.73 -7.40
N LEU A 18 -7.87 4.01 -8.34
CA LEU A 18 -7.93 3.43 -9.68
C LEU A 18 -7.83 1.90 -9.63
N VAL A 19 -6.91 1.39 -8.81
CA VAL A 19 -6.74 -0.07 -8.65
C VAL A 19 -7.82 -0.64 -7.74
N GLY A 20 -8.06 0.01 -6.60
CA GLY A 20 -9.00 -0.47 -5.60
C GLY A 20 -10.43 -0.51 -6.09
N TYR A 21 -10.84 0.45 -6.91
CA TYR A 21 -12.17 0.48 -7.49
C TYR A 21 -12.42 -0.74 -8.36
N GLU A 22 -11.45 -1.09 -9.20
CA GLU A 22 -11.54 -2.28 -10.03
C GLU A 22 -11.69 -3.54 -9.17
N ARG A 23 -10.86 -3.68 -8.11
CA ARG A 23 -10.91 -4.83 -7.22
C ARG A 23 -12.24 -4.93 -6.49
N GLU A 24 -12.78 -3.79 -6.04
CA GLU A 24 -14.07 -3.78 -5.36
C GLU A 24 -15.22 -4.14 -6.31
N LYS A 25 -15.16 -3.62 -7.54
CA LYS A 25 -16.18 -3.89 -8.57
C LYS A 25 -16.31 -5.38 -8.87
N ILE A 26 -15.21 -6.13 -8.84
CA ILE A 26 -15.22 -7.56 -9.10
C ILE A 26 -15.31 -8.40 -7.83
N HIS A 27 -15.63 -7.78 -6.69
CA HIS A 27 -15.87 -8.44 -5.40
C HIS A 27 -14.67 -9.26 -4.91
N ARG A 28 -13.47 -8.69 -5.00
CA ARG A 28 -12.28 -9.33 -4.46
C ARG A 28 -12.12 -9.04 -2.97
N ALA A 29 -11.25 -9.83 -2.32
CA ALA A 29 -11.04 -9.74 -0.88
C ALA A 29 -10.63 -8.37 -0.39
N ALA A 30 -9.76 -7.68 -1.14
CA ALA A 30 -9.34 -6.32 -0.81
C ALA A 30 -9.87 -5.38 -1.90
N GLY A 31 -10.68 -4.42 -1.49
CA GLY A 31 -11.30 -3.46 -2.40
C GLY A 31 -10.73 -2.05 -2.23
N LEU A 32 -11.59 -1.07 -2.47
CA LEU A 32 -11.21 0.34 -2.50
C LEU A 32 -10.58 0.81 -1.18
N ARG A 33 -11.24 0.52 -0.05
CA ARG A 33 -10.75 0.99 1.25
C ARG A 33 -9.37 0.45 1.59
N THR A 34 -9.17 -0.85 1.38
CA THR A 34 -7.90 -1.49 1.71
C THR A 34 -6.76 -0.93 0.86
N HIS A 35 -6.99 -0.76 -0.43
CA HIS A 35 -5.98 -0.21 -1.32
C HIS A 35 -5.63 1.24 -0.95
N ILE A 36 -6.63 2.06 -0.64
CA ILE A 36 -6.40 3.45 -0.22
C ILE A 36 -5.61 3.49 1.08
N LEU A 37 -5.99 2.70 2.07
CA LEU A 37 -5.30 2.68 3.36
C LEU A 37 -3.86 2.23 3.23
N VAL A 38 -3.59 1.21 2.44
CA VAL A 38 -2.23 0.72 2.22
C VAL A 38 -1.38 1.78 1.54
N CYS A 39 -1.90 2.43 0.52
CA CYS A 39 -1.17 3.46 -0.21
C CYS A 39 -0.90 4.69 0.68
N LEU A 40 -1.91 5.13 1.43
CA LEU A 40 -1.74 6.24 2.36
C LEU A 40 -0.72 5.92 3.45
N ALA A 41 -0.80 4.71 4.02
CA ALA A 41 0.14 4.30 5.06
C ALA A 41 1.57 4.31 4.54
N SER A 42 1.81 3.76 3.36
CA SER A 42 3.13 3.76 2.75
C SER A 42 3.64 5.18 2.51
N THR A 43 2.77 6.06 2.03
CA THR A 43 3.11 7.45 1.78
C THR A 43 3.50 8.18 3.08
N VAL A 44 2.67 8.04 4.12
CA VAL A 44 2.94 8.69 5.42
C VAL A 44 4.21 8.14 6.05
N LEU A 45 4.41 6.83 6.04
CA LEU A 45 5.59 6.22 6.63
C LEU A 45 6.88 6.62 5.91
N THR A 46 6.78 6.94 4.63
CA THR A 46 7.92 7.41 3.84
C THR A 46 8.19 8.89 4.06
N ILE A 47 7.15 9.71 4.06
CA ILE A 47 7.28 11.17 4.17
C ILE A 47 7.65 11.60 5.59
N ALA A 48 7.03 11.03 6.61
CA ALA A 48 7.17 11.51 7.98
C ALA A 48 8.62 11.53 8.48
N PRO A 49 9.40 10.45 8.35
CA PRO A 49 10.80 10.48 8.77
C PRO A 49 11.65 11.50 8.03
N LEU A 50 11.39 11.67 6.72
CA LEU A 50 12.14 12.63 5.90
C LEU A 50 11.80 14.06 6.29
N SER A 51 10.56 14.33 6.68
CA SER A 51 10.12 15.65 7.11
C SER A 51 10.69 16.07 8.45
N LEU A 52 11.05 15.12 9.31
CA LEU A 52 11.61 15.40 10.62
C LEU A 52 13.08 15.81 10.58
N ASN A 53 13.74 15.69 9.43
CA ASN A 53 15.15 16.02 9.25
C ASN A 53 16.06 15.40 10.32
N LEU A 54 15.73 14.18 10.74
CA LEU A 54 16.54 13.47 11.71
C LEU A 54 17.86 13.03 11.09
N PRO A 55 18.98 13.08 11.83
CA PRO A 55 20.25 12.61 11.30
C PRO A 55 20.24 11.09 11.11
N ASN A 56 20.97 10.62 10.11
CA ASN A 56 21.16 9.20 9.84
C ASN A 56 19.88 8.42 9.45
N ILE A 57 18.92 9.10 8.85
CA ILE A 57 17.75 8.42 8.30
C ILE A 57 18.13 7.76 6.97
N ASP A 58 17.84 6.48 6.88
CA ASP A 58 18.04 5.70 5.66
C ASP A 58 16.69 5.37 5.03
N PRO A 59 16.32 6.03 3.91
CA PRO A 59 15.05 5.77 3.25
C PRO A 59 14.90 4.31 2.77
N THR A 60 16.00 3.65 2.46
CA THR A 60 15.93 2.24 2.01
C THR A 60 15.55 1.31 3.14
N ARG A 61 15.89 1.62 4.38
CA ARG A 61 15.45 0.83 5.54
C ARG A 61 13.95 0.94 5.73
N ILE A 62 13.39 2.13 5.54
CA ILE A 62 11.96 2.37 5.62
C ILE A 62 11.25 1.58 4.53
N ALA A 63 11.74 1.68 3.30
CA ALA A 63 11.17 0.94 2.17
C ALA A 63 11.22 -0.57 2.41
N ALA A 64 12.33 -1.07 2.93
CA ALA A 64 12.47 -2.51 3.23
C ALA A 64 11.45 -2.95 4.28
N ALA A 65 11.20 -2.13 5.31
CA ALA A 65 10.22 -2.44 6.34
C ALA A 65 8.80 -2.45 5.77
N ILE A 66 8.47 -1.51 4.89
CA ILE A 66 7.17 -1.45 4.22
C ILE A 66 6.97 -2.70 3.36
N ILE A 67 7.97 -3.09 2.59
CA ILE A 67 7.92 -4.27 1.74
C ILE A 67 7.66 -5.52 2.59
N THR A 68 8.36 -5.66 3.71
CA THR A 68 8.18 -6.79 4.62
C THR A 68 6.79 -6.79 5.22
N GLY A 69 6.32 -5.66 5.72
CA GLY A 69 4.98 -5.54 6.30
C GLY A 69 3.90 -5.83 5.27
N MET A 70 4.08 -5.36 4.06
CA MET A 70 3.13 -5.57 2.97
C MET A 70 3.10 -7.02 2.51
N GLY A 71 4.25 -7.70 2.57
CA GLY A 71 4.32 -9.12 2.32
C GLY A 71 3.44 -9.90 3.29
N PHE A 72 3.45 -9.51 4.56
CA PHE A 72 2.60 -10.14 5.59
C PHE A 72 1.11 -9.91 5.30
N ILE A 73 0.73 -8.67 4.99
CA ILE A 73 -0.66 -8.33 4.67
C ILE A 73 -1.11 -9.04 3.40
N GLY A 74 -0.27 -9.01 2.38
CA GLY A 74 -0.55 -9.69 1.12
C GLY A 74 -0.74 -11.18 1.30
N ALA A 75 0.14 -11.81 2.06
CA ALA A 75 0.02 -13.24 2.37
C ALA A 75 -1.28 -13.54 3.10
N GLY A 76 -1.73 -12.62 3.96
CA GLY A 76 -2.99 -12.77 4.68
C GLY A 76 -4.22 -12.77 3.77
N THR A 77 -4.11 -12.29 2.56
CA THR A 77 -5.22 -12.32 1.59
C THR A 77 -5.25 -13.59 0.76
N ILE A 78 -4.21 -14.42 0.84
CA ILE A 78 -4.14 -15.66 0.07
C ILE A 78 -4.84 -16.76 0.84
N LEU A 79 -5.86 -17.36 0.23
CA LEU A 79 -6.64 -18.43 0.82
C LEU A 79 -6.42 -19.73 0.05
N HIS A 80 -6.34 -20.80 0.81
CA HIS A 80 -6.26 -22.15 0.23
C HIS A 80 -7.56 -22.88 0.57
N SER A 81 -8.41 -23.07 -0.44
CA SER A 81 -9.72 -23.70 -0.25
C SER A 81 -9.99 -24.70 -1.38
N LYS A 82 -10.46 -25.90 -1.01
CA LYS A 82 -10.84 -26.95 -1.95
C LYS A 82 -9.76 -27.26 -2.99
N GLY A 83 -8.50 -27.28 -2.57
CA GLY A 83 -7.38 -27.53 -3.47
C GLY A 83 -7.01 -26.38 -4.39
N LYS A 84 -7.65 -25.21 -4.23
CA LYS A 84 -7.35 -24.02 -5.02
C LYS A 84 -6.74 -22.95 -4.14
N ILE A 85 -5.80 -22.21 -4.69
CA ILE A 85 -5.21 -21.03 -4.03
C ILE A 85 -5.92 -19.80 -4.57
N ILE A 86 -6.50 -19.01 -3.67
CA ILE A 86 -7.27 -17.81 -4.01
C ILE A 86 -6.59 -16.59 -3.38
N GLY A 87 -6.59 -15.48 -4.09
CA GLY A 87 -6.13 -14.21 -3.54
C GLY A 87 -4.74 -13.78 -3.95
N ILE A 88 -4.07 -14.53 -4.85
CA ILE A 88 -2.72 -14.15 -5.28
C ILE A 88 -2.74 -12.82 -6.01
N THR A 89 -3.70 -12.58 -6.89
CA THR A 89 -3.81 -11.30 -7.60
C THR A 89 -4.10 -10.16 -6.64
N THR A 90 -4.96 -10.40 -5.64
CA THR A 90 -5.24 -9.42 -4.59
C THR A 90 -3.98 -9.08 -3.81
N ALA A 91 -3.22 -10.09 -3.41
CA ALA A 91 -1.95 -9.88 -2.71
C ALA A 91 -0.98 -9.07 -3.58
N ALA A 92 -0.89 -9.40 -4.85
CA ALA A 92 0.00 -8.70 -5.78
C ALA A 92 -0.45 -7.24 -5.98
N SER A 93 -1.75 -6.98 -6.08
CA SER A 93 -2.25 -5.61 -6.25
C SER A 93 -1.99 -4.76 -5.00
N LEU A 94 -2.12 -5.32 -3.81
CA LEU A 94 -1.79 -4.62 -2.56
C LEU A 94 -0.30 -4.31 -2.48
N PHE A 95 0.54 -5.26 -2.87
CA PHE A 95 1.99 -5.06 -2.89
C PHE A 95 2.38 -3.94 -3.84
N PHE A 96 1.77 -3.91 -5.04
CA PHE A 96 2.00 -2.87 -6.02
C PHE A 96 1.59 -1.48 -5.49
N ILE A 97 0.43 -1.41 -4.84
CA ILE A 97 -0.08 -0.16 -4.25
C ILE A 97 0.85 0.34 -3.15
N ALA A 98 1.41 -0.55 -2.35
CA ALA A 98 2.40 -0.15 -1.35
C ALA A 98 3.63 0.49 -2.00
N GLY A 99 4.03 -0.01 -3.16
CA GLY A 99 5.12 0.56 -3.92
C GLY A 99 4.83 1.95 -4.48
N ILE A 100 3.58 2.20 -4.85
CA ILE A 100 3.15 3.53 -5.32
C ILE A 100 3.13 4.54 -4.16
N GLY A 101 2.71 4.11 -2.99
CA GLY A 101 2.77 4.96 -1.79
C GLY A 101 4.19 5.12 -1.32
#